data_8f9fc752cd39dbe5c4192f12f8894fea
#
_entry.id   8f9fc752cd39dbe5c4192f12f8894fea
#
_cell.length_a   1.000
_cell.length_b   1.000
_cell.length_c   1.000
_cell.angle_alpha   90.00
_cell.angle_beta   90.00
_cell.angle_gamma   90.00
#
_symmetry.space_group_name_H-M   'P 1'
#
loop_
_entity.id
_entity.type
_entity.pdbx_description
1 polymer ?
#
loop_
_entity_poly.entity_id
_entity_poly.type
_entity_poly.pdbx_seq_one_letter_code
_entity_poly.pdbx_strand_id
1 'polypeptide(L)'
;MSQYDTDLSHGMHVVHDGPPQAPPILLIHGSGASGASWGPVVPALAEHRHVLRVDLPGCGRSPATESYDVPRQAARLAALLDDLGLRSMTVVGHSSGGYVATALAERRPDLVGTIALVSTGPALDALLPQPMILRLLLAPPFGPLLWPRRTDAMLRKGIDATAARPVDVPADMIEDVRGISYRSFRTVLRGNTAYLAERGVPERLAALAVPVLVVFGASDPRWEPSSAHRYESVPHARLEILPGVGHLPPLEAPEATAGLLLGLDARGVDVPAAGPET
;
A
#
# COMPACT_ATOMS: atom_id res chain seq x y z
N MET A 1 -24.41 13.47 -1.01
CA MET A 1 -23.97 12.82 -2.26
C MET A 1 -22.50 13.14 -2.41
N SER A 2 -21.63 12.18 -2.10
CA SER A 2 -20.17 12.33 -2.26
C SER A 2 -19.88 12.33 -3.76
N GLN A 3 -19.42 13.46 -4.30
CA GLN A 3 -18.85 13.53 -5.63
C GLN A 3 -17.46 12.91 -5.54
N TYR A 4 -17.35 11.63 -5.90
CA TYR A 4 -16.06 11.01 -6.15
C TYR A 4 -15.58 11.56 -7.50
N ASP A 5 -14.65 12.51 -7.45
CA ASP A 5 -13.97 12.95 -8.67
C ASP A 5 -12.96 11.86 -9.03
N THR A 6 -13.09 11.27 -10.20
CA THR A 6 -12.24 10.16 -10.66
C THR A 6 -11.53 10.60 -11.92
N ASP A 7 -10.22 10.78 -11.83
CA ASP A 7 -9.39 11.21 -12.94
C ASP A 7 -8.44 10.11 -13.43
N LEU A 8 -8.19 10.09 -14.72
CA LEU A 8 -7.09 9.33 -15.31
C LEU A 8 -5.91 10.26 -15.57
N SER A 9 -4.93 10.25 -14.68
CA SER A 9 -3.76 11.12 -14.78
C SER A 9 -2.46 10.29 -14.78
N HIS A 10 -1.54 10.62 -15.68
CA HIS A 10 -0.26 9.90 -15.86
C HIS A 10 -0.41 8.38 -16.04
N GLY A 11 -1.55 7.94 -16.61
CA GLY A 11 -1.87 6.52 -16.77
C GLY A 11 -2.24 5.82 -15.47
N MET A 12 -2.71 6.58 -14.47
CA MET A 12 -3.25 6.07 -13.22
C MET A 12 -4.64 6.62 -12.97
N HIS A 13 -5.54 5.75 -12.54
CA HIS A 13 -6.83 6.15 -12.03
C HIS A 13 -6.67 6.63 -10.59
N VAL A 14 -7.28 7.76 -10.27
CA VAL A 14 -7.21 8.40 -8.96
C VAL A 14 -8.62 8.67 -8.47
N VAL A 15 -8.87 8.35 -7.22
CA VAL A 15 -10.14 8.67 -6.53
C VAL A 15 -9.84 9.66 -5.44
N HIS A 16 -10.61 10.72 -5.39
CA HIS A 16 -10.54 11.76 -4.37
C HIS A 16 -11.71 11.60 -3.39
N ASP A 17 -11.40 11.51 -2.10
CA ASP A 17 -12.39 11.44 -1.03
C ASP A 17 -12.11 12.56 0.00
N GLY A 18 -13.16 13.01 0.67
CA GLY A 18 -13.07 14.06 1.70
C GLY A 18 -12.93 15.47 1.17
N PRO A 19 -12.80 16.47 2.06
CA PRO A 19 -12.73 17.87 1.68
C PRO A 19 -11.41 18.21 0.95
N PRO A 20 -11.44 18.82 -0.24
CA PRO A 20 -10.22 19.09 -1.01
C PRO A 20 -9.28 20.10 -0.33
N GLN A 21 -9.77 20.85 0.68
CA GLN A 21 -8.97 21.81 1.46
C GLN A 21 -8.31 21.17 2.69
N ALA A 22 -8.70 19.95 3.06
CA ALA A 22 -8.09 19.24 4.19
C ALA A 22 -6.66 18.80 3.85
N PRO A 23 -5.82 18.54 4.85
CA PRO A 23 -4.46 18.06 4.61
C PRO A 23 -4.46 16.79 3.75
N PRO A 24 -3.68 16.76 2.65
CA PRO A 24 -3.74 15.65 1.71
C PRO A 24 -3.01 14.41 2.21
N ILE A 25 -3.58 13.23 1.91
CA ILE A 25 -3.00 11.91 2.17
C ILE A 25 -3.09 11.05 0.90
N LEU A 26 -1.97 10.46 0.48
CA LEU A 26 -1.90 9.56 -0.66
C LEU A 26 -1.87 8.11 -0.19
N LEU A 27 -2.79 7.29 -0.68
CA LEU A 27 -2.89 5.87 -0.36
C LEU A 27 -2.48 5.01 -1.57
N ILE A 28 -1.40 4.22 -1.41
CA ILE A 28 -0.80 3.39 -2.45
C ILE A 28 -1.01 1.91 -2.07
N HIS A 29 -1.74 1.18 -2.88
CA HIS A 29 -2.06 -0.24 -2.65
C HIS A 29 -0.88 -1.19 -2.92
N GLY A 30 -0.99 -2.42 -2.45
CA GLY A 30 -0.03 -3.49 -2.66
C GLY A 30 -0.19 -4.25 -3.99
N SER A 31 0.71 -5.21 -4.23
CA SER A 31 0.69 -6.07 -5.42
C SER A 31 -0.61 -6.87 -5.51
N GLY A 32 -1.27 -6.81 -6.66
CA GLY A 32 -2.49 -7.57 -6.89
C GLY A 32 -3.73 -7.00 -6.21
N ALA A 33 -3.69 -5.72 -5.84
CA ALA A 33 -4.80 -4.96 -5.26
C ALA A 33 -5.10 -3.71 -6.12
N SER A 34 -5.94 -2.83 -5.60
CA SER A 34 -6.29 -1.51 -6.16
C SER A 34 -6.55 -0.52 -5.02
N GLY A 35 -6.87 0.71 -5.36
CA GLY A 35 -7.32 1.73 -4.40
C GLY A 35 -8.54 1.31 -3.58
N ALA A 36 -9.34 0.36 -4.07
CA ALA A 36 -10.49 -0.21 -3.34
C ALA A 36 -10.08 -0.94 -2.05
N SER A 37 -8.85 -1.45 -1.97
CA SER A 37 -8.34 -2.11 -0.75
C SER A 37 -8.28 -1.19 0.48
N TRP A 38 -8.32 0.10 0.28
CA TRP A 38 -8.37 1.12 1.33
C TRP A 38 -9.80 1.50 1.75
N GLY A 39 -10.82 0.98 1.04
CA GLY A 39 -12.24 1.31 1.26
C GLY A 39 -12.66 1.38 2.72
N PRO A 40 -12.37 0.38 3.57
CA PRO A 40 -12.79 0.37 4.97
C PRO A 40 -12.20 1.48 5.85
N VAL A 41 -11.02 2.02 5.52
CA VAL A 41 -10.40 3.12 6.29
C VAL A 41 -10.77 4.52 5.76
N VAL A 42 -11.24 4.59 4.50
CA VAL A 42 -11.54 5.86 3.84
C VAL A 42 -12.58 6.70 4.58
N PRO A 43 -13.72 6.16 5.06
CA PRO A 43 -14.71 6.98 5.74
C PRO A 43 -14.13 7.80 6.91
N ALA A 44 -13.35 7.16 7.77
CA ALA A 44 -12.73 7.85 8.90
C ALA A 44 -11.64 8.86 8.46
N LEU A 45 -10.85 8.53 7.44
CA LEU A 45 -9.83 9.44 6.92
C LEU A 45 -10.45 10.65 6.25
N ALA A 46 -11.50 10.46 5.45
CA ALA A 46 -12.15 11.51 4.65
C ALA A 46 -12.89 12.56 5.49
N GLU A 47 -13.16 12.29 6.76
CA GLU A 47 -13.68 13.31 7.68
C GLU A 47 -12.66 14.41 7.98
N HIS A 48 -11.36 14.11 7.88
CA HIS A 48 -10.27 14.98 8.32
C HIS A 48 -9.19 15.23 7.27
N ARG A 49 -9.18 14.46 6.18
CA ARG A 49 -8.14 14.47 5.15
C ARG A 49 -8.73 14.55 3.74
N HIS A 50 -8.00 15.19 2.84
CA HIS A 50 -8.19 15.00 1.42
C HIS A 50 -7.47 13.72 1.01
N VAL A 51 -8.23 12.64 0.82
CA VAL A 51 -7.70 11.30 0.55
C VAL A 51 -7.57 11.09 -0.95
N LEU A 52 -6.37 10.78 -1.41
CA LEU A 52 -6.10 10.36 -2.79
C LEU A 52 -5.82 8.86 -2.79
N ARG A 53 -6.67 8.06 -3.42
CA ARG A 53 -6.44 6.63 -3.66
C ARG A 53 -6.05 6.43 -5.11
N VAL A 54 -4.87 5.87 -5.35
CA VAL A 54 -4.39 5.62 -6.70
C VAL A 54 -4.47 4.15 -7.04
N ASP A 55 -4.84 3.83 -8.27
CA ASP A 55 -4.59 2.54 -8.87
C ASP A 55 -3.24 2.59 -9.57
N LEU A 56 -2.27 1.81 -9.12
CA LEU A 56 -1.00 1.69 -9.82
C LEU A 56 -1.18 1.07 -11.21
N PRO A 57 -0.29 1.34 -12.19
CA PRO A 57 -0.44 0.86 -13.55
C PRO A 57 -0.75 -0.65 -13.64
N GLY A 58 -1.75 -1.01 -14.44
CA GLY A 58 -2.20 -2.39 -14.62
C GLY A 58 -2.99 -2.99 -13.47
N CYS A 59 -3.40 -2.17 -12.50
CA CYS A 59 -4.26 -2.53 -11.38
C CYS A 59 -5.54 -1.68 -11.40
N GLY A 60 -6.63 -2.20 -10.83
CA GLY A 60 -7.91 -1.50 -10.79
C GLY A 60 -8.34 -0.99 -12.16
N ARG A 61 -8.61 0.30 -12.25
CA ARG A 61 -9.00 0.99 -13.49
C ARG A 61 -7.83 1.60 -14.27
N SER A 62 -6.60 1.45 -13.76
CA SER A 62 -5.42 1.95 -14.45
C SER A 62 -5.00 1.04 -15.60
N PRO A 63 -4.70 1.60 -16.78
CA PRO A 63 -4.24 0.82 -17.93
C PRO A 63 -2.90 0.14 -17.64
N ALA A 64 -2.65 -0.96 -18.35
CA ALA A 64 -1.36 -1.63 -18.35
C ALA A 64 -0.26 -0.72 -18.93
N THR A 65 0.97 -0.94 -18.50
CA THR A 65 2.15 -0.19 -18.96
C THR A 65 3.26 -1.15 -19.43
N GLU A 66 4.28 -0.61 -20.06
CA GLU A 66 5.45 -1.40 -20.48
C GLU A 66 6.37 -1.71 -19.29
N SER A 67 6.42 -0.84 -18.28
CA SER A 67 7.29 -1.01 -17.12
C SER A 67 6.56 -0.85 -15.79
N TYR A 68 6.83 -1.77 -14.90
CA TYR A 68 6.29 -1.85 -13.54
C TYR A 68 7.37 -1.79 -12.46
N ASP A 69 8.57 -1.32 -12.82
CA ASP A 69 9.62 -1.12 -11.82
C ASP A 69 9.25 -0.02 -10.82
N VAL A 70 9.64 -0.21 -9.57
CA VAL A 70 9.26 0.66 -8.46
C VAL A 70 9.67 2.13 -8.69
N PRO A 71 10.90 2.45 -9.15
CA PRO A 71 11.28 3.83 -9.43
C PRO A 71 10.45 4.52 -10.51
N ARG A 72 9.96 3.79 -11.53
CA ARG A 72 9.09 4.37 -12.57
C ARG A 72 7.68 4.59 -12.06
N GLN A 73 7.15 3.71 -11.22
CA GLN A 73 5.87 3.93 -10.57
C GLN A 73 5.94 5.18 -9.67
N ALA A 74 7.01 5.34 -8.89
CA ALA A 74 7.26 6.53 -8.09
C ALA A 74 7.36 7.82 -8.95
N ALA A 75 8.01 7.74 -10.11
CA ALA A 75 8.09 8.88 -11.03
C ALA A 75 6.72 9.31 -11.59
N ARG A 76 5.81 8.36 -11.86
CA ARG A 76 4.44 8.66 -12.28
C ARG A 76 3.64 9.34 -11.17
N LEU A 77 3.78 8.85 -9.92
CA LEU A 77 3.17 9.51 -8.76
C LEU A 77 3.71 10.91 -8.55
N ALA A 78 5.03 11.11 -8.71
CA ALA A 78 5.62 12.43 -8.61
C ALA A 78 5.02 13.42 -9.63
N ALA A 79 4.86 12.99 -10.88
CA ALA A 79 4.24 13.80 -11.93
C ALA A 79 2.77 14.11 -11.62
N LEU A 80 1.99 13.12 -11.14
CA LEU A 80 0.62 13.34 -10.67
C LEU A 80 0.54 14.39 -9.57
N LEU A 81 1.41 14.30 -8.55
CA LEU A 81 1.41 15.25 -7.43
C LEU A 81 1.86 16.65 -7.86
N ASP A 82 2.79 16.74 -8.83
CA ASP A 82 3.21 18.01 -9.44
C ASP A 82 2.03 18.69 -10.15
N ASP A 83 1.27 17.95 -10.95
CA ASP A 83 0.10 18.48 -11.68
C ASP A 83 -1.02 18.93 -10.73
N LEU A 84 -1.21 18.20 -9.62
CA LEU A 84 -2.15 18.58 -8.58
C LEU A 84 -1.64 19.73 -7.66
N GLY A 85 -0.39 20.16 -7.82
CA GLY A 85 0.23 21.20 -6.99
C GLY A 85 0.44 20.78 -5.53
N LEU A 86 0.43 19.46 -5.23
CA LEU A 86 0.53 18.94 -3.88
C LEU A 86 1.99 18.77 -3.46
N ARG A 87 2.29 19.14 -2.21
CA ARG A 87 3.63 19.09 -1.61
C ARG A 87 3.53 18.64 -0.15
N SER A 88 4.64 18.10 0.36
CA SER A 88 4.80 17.73 1.78
C SER A 88 3.64 16.86 2.30
N MET A 89 3.23 15.86 1.53
CA MET A 89 2.08 15.00 1.82
C MET A 89 2.42 13.91 2.83
N THR A 90 1.39 13.41 3.50
CA THR A 90 1.44 12.07 4.10
C THR A 90 1.27 11.03 2.98
N VAL A 91 2.27 10.17 2.78
CA VAL A 91 2.24 9.10 1.77
C VAL A 91 2.19 7.74 2.45
N VAL A 92 1.12 7.01 2.20
CA VAL A 92 0.86 5.69 2.82
C VAL A 92 1.01 4.61 1.77
N GLY A 93 1.82 3.61 2.04
CA GLY A 93 1.97 2.44 1.17
C GLY A 93 1.68 1.13 1.89
N HIS A 94 0.75 0.33 1.33
CA HIS A 94 0.50 -1.01 1.81
C HIS A 94 1.37 -2.02 1.07
N SER A 95 2.03 -2.93 1.80
CA SER A 95 2.85 -4.00 1.22
C SER A 95 3.85 -3.42 0.20
N SER A 96 3.81 -3.84 -1.06
CA SER A 96 4.68 -3.27 -2.11
C SER A 96 4.40 -1.81 -2.46
N GLY A 97 3.23 -1.27 -2.11
CA GLY A 97 2.97 0.17 -2.19
C GLY A 97 3.93 0.98 -1.32
N GLY A 98 4.42 0.39 -0.22
CA GLY A 98 5.45 0.99 0.62
C GLY A 98 6.80 1.14 -0.09
N TYR A 99 7.13 0.25 -1.03
CA TYR A 99 8.34 0.41 -1.87
C TYR A 99 8.20 1.62 -2.78
N VAL A 100 7.00 1.80 -3.36
CA VAL A 100 6.71 2.94 -4.23
C VAL A 100 6.72 4.25 -3.43
N ALA A 101 6.15 4.25 -2.21
CA ALA A 101 6.21 5.39 -1.29
C ALA A 101 7.65 5.76 -0.92
N THR A 102 8.48 4.76 -0.59
CA THR A 102 9.91 4.96 -0.29
C THR A 102 10.66 5.54 -1.50
N ALA A 103 10.46 4.95 -2.68
CA ALA A 103 11.10 5.44 -3.92
C ALA A 103 10.63 6.85 -4.32
N LEU A 104 9.38 7.21 -4.01
CA LEU A 104 8.88 8.57 -4.20
C LEU A 104 9.62 9.55 -3.30
N ALA A 105 9.81 9.23 -2.03
CA ALA A 105 10.54 10.07 -1.09
C ALA A 105 12.04 10.18 -1.43
N GLU A 106 12.69 9.08 -1.88
CA GLU A 106 14.07 9.11 -2.37
C GLU A 106 14.23 10.06 -3.56
N ARG A 107 13.24 10.07 -4.46
CA ARG A 107 13.29 10.85 -5.69
C ARG A 107 12.87 12.31 -5.51
N ARG A 108 11.85 12.53 -4.69
CA ARG A 108 11.17 13.83 -4.54
C ARG A 108 10.82 14.07 -3.05
N PRO A 109 11.83 14.34 -2.23
CA PRO A 109 11.62 14.61 -0.80
C PRO A 109 10.74 15.84 -0.55
N ASP A 110 10.64 16.76 -1.51
CA ASP A 110 9.74 17.92 -1.45
C ASP A 110 8.25 17.56 -1.51
N LEU A 111 7.91 16.41 -2.08
CA LEU A 111 6.52 15.92 -2.16
C LEU A 111 6.07 15.17 -0.91
N VAL A 112 7.01 14.62 -0.14
CA VAL A 112 6.73 13.69 0.95
C VAL A 112 7.10 14.30 2.30
N GLY A 113 6.11 14.66 3.08
CA GLY A 113 6.29 15.18 4.45
C GLY A 113 6.39 14.09 5.50
N THR A 114 5.65 13.00 5.32
CA THR A 114 5.62 11.83 6.22
C THR A 114 5.35 10.56 5.41
N ILE A 115 5.95 9.44 5.81
CA ILE A 115 5.70 8.12 5.21
C ILE A 115 4.98 7.24 6.23
N ALA A 116 3.95 6.51 5.80
CA ALA A 116 3.41 5.38 6.54
C ALA A 116 3.54 4.09 5.72
N LEU A 117 4.16 3.09 6.31
CA LEU A 117 4.34 1.76 5.73
C LEU A 117 3.42 0.77 6.43
N VAL A 118 2.46 0.21 5.73
CA VAL A 118 1.50 -0.77 6.27
C VAL A 118 1.85 -2.14 5.72
N SER A 119 2.25 -3.08 6.59
CA SER A 119 2.67 -4.45 6.23
C SER A 119 3.70 -4.49 5.08
N THR A 120 4.60 -3.52 5.04
CA THR A 120 5.69 -3.44 4.05
C THR A 120 6.89 -4.25 4.54
N GLY A 121 7.27 -5.30 3.82
CA GLY A 121 8.42 -6.11 4.19
C GLY A 121 9.74 -5.35 4.09
N PRO A 122 10.65 -5.49 5.06
CA PRO A 122 11.90 -4.73 5.10
C PRO A 122 12.93 -5.16 4.06
N ALA A 123 13.01 -6.46 3.76
CA ALA A 123 13.99 -7.06 2.85
C ALA A 123 13.53 -8.44 2.39
N LEU A 124 14.18 -9.01 1.37
CA LEU A 124 13.78 -10.29 0.75
C LEU A 124 13.89 -11.50 1.70
N ASP A 125 14.86 -11.50 2.59
CA ASP A 125 15.08 -12.57 3.55
C ASP A 125 14.01 -12.66 4.65
N ALA A 126 13.20 -11.60 4.80
CA ALA A 126 12.03 -11.59 5.67
C ALA A 126 10.78 -12.19 5.02
N LEU A 127 10.81 -12.49 3.71
CA LEU A 127 9.66 -13.05 3.01
C LEU A 127 9.47 -14.51 3.39
N LEU A 128 8.31 -14.83 3.97
CA LEU A 128 7.96 -16.20 4.33
C LEU A 128 7.77 -17.09 3.07
N PRO A 129 8.15 -18.35 3.15
CA PRO A 129 8.02 -19.30 2.04
C PRO A 129 6.55 -19.45 1.64
N GLN A 130 6.23 -19.19 0.37
CA GLN A 130 4.89 -19.43 -0.15
C GLN A 130 4.66 -20.93 -0.40
N PRO A 131 3.43 -21.45 -0.19
CA PRO A 131 3.09 -22.83 -0.48
C PRO A 131 3.54 -23.23 -1.89
N MET A 132 4.15 -24.42 -2.00
CA MET A 132 4.68 -24.91 -3.29
C MET A 132 3.61 -24.95 -4.38
N ILE A 133 2.38 -25.34 -4.02
CA ILE A 133 1.25 -25.38 -4.95
C ILE A 133 0.97 -23.99 -5.55
N LEU A 134 1.00 -22.94 -4.74
CA LEU A 134 0.78 -21.55 -5.20
C LEU A 134 1.93 -21.13 -6.13
N ARG A 135 3.17 -21.47 -5.81
CA ARG A 135 4.33 -21.18 -6.66
C ARG A 135 4.20 -21.86 -8.03
N LEU A 136 3.77 -23.12 -8.08
CA LEU A 136 3.52 -23.86 -9.32
C LEU A 136 2.36 -23.26 -10.13
N LEU A 137 1.25 -22.90 -9.46
CA LEU A 137 0.10 -22.28 -10.12
C LEU A 137 0.41 -20.89 -10.69
N LEU A 138 1.37 -20.18 -10.09
CA LEU A 138 1.83 -18.89 -10.57
C LEU A 138 2.98 -18.98 -11.59
N ALA A 139 3.61 -20.13 -11.76
CA ALA A 139 4.72 -20.32 -12.69
C ALA A 139 4.22 -20.73 -14.10
N PRO A 140 4.96 -20.38 -15.18
CA PRO A 140 4.73 -20.98 -16.49
C PRO A 140 5.00 -22.49 -16.50
N PRO A 141 4.26 -23.28 -17.29
CA PRO A 141 3.20 -22.86 -18.22
C PRO A 141 1.82 -22.70 -17.56
N PHE A 142 1.65 -23.10 -16.30
CA PHE A 142 0.34 -23.16 -15.65
C PHE A 142 -0.25 -21.78 -15.35
N GLY A 143 0.57 -20.83 -14.88
CA GLY A 143 0.12 -19.49 -14.51
C GLY A 143 -0.67 -18.79 -15.63
N PRO A 144 -0.13 -18.60 -16.84
CA PRO A 144 -0.86 -17.95 -17.93
C PRO A 144 -2.16 -18.67 -18.29
N LEU A 145 -2.19 -20.01 -18.21
CA LEU A 145 -3.34 -20.82 -18.57
C LEU A 145 -4.48 -20.77 -17.54
N LEU A 146 -4.12 -20.77 -16.26
CA LEU A 146 -5.08 -20.80 -15.14
C LEU A 146 -5.55 -19.41 -14.72
N TRP A 147 -4.76 -18.37 -14.95
CA TRP A 147 -5.05 -17.03 -14.51
C TRP A 147 -6.41 -16.48 -14.98
N PRO A 148 -6.83 -16.65 -16.26
CA PRO A 148 -8.13 -16.19 -16.71
C PRO A 148 -9.31 -16.98 -16.12
N ARG A 149 -9.05 -18.12 -15.50
CA ARG A 149 -10.08 -19.00 -14.92
C ARG A 149 -10.31 -18.78 -13.43
N ARG A 150 -9.66 -17.77 -12.84
CA ARG A 150 -9.86 -17.42 -11.43
C ARG A 150 -11.31 -17.02 -11.18
N THR A 151 -11.97 -17.69 -10.26
CA THR A 151 -13.31 -17.33 -9.80
C THR A 151 -13.23 -16.37 -8.62
N ASP A 152 -14.32 -15.66 -8.31
CA ASP A 152 -14.38 -14.77 -7.15
C ASP A 152 -14.13 -15.50 -5.84
N ALA A 153 -14.64 -16.72 -5.73
CA ALA A 153 -14.38 -17.56 -4.56
C ALA A 153 -12.87 -17.88 -4.39
N MET A 154 -12.16 -18.13 -5.50
CA MET A 154 -10.71 -18.33 -5.46
C MET A 154 -9.98 -17.04 -5.08
N LEU A 155 -10.41 -15.89 -5.59
CA LEU A 155 -9.81 -14.59 -5.28
C LEU A 155 -10.03 -14.24 -3.80
N ARG A 156 -11.27 -14.37 -3.29
CA ARG A 156 -11.58 -14.17 -1.86
C ARG A 156 -10.73 -15.08 -0.98
N LYS A 157 -10.69 -16.38 -1.27
CA LYS A 157 -9.85 -17.33 -0.53
C LYS A 157 -8.36 -16.96 -0.56
N GLY A 158 -7.87 -16.42 -1.69
CA GLY A 158 -6.49 -15.95 -1.82
C GLY A 158 -6.21 -14.72 -0.95
N ILE A 159 -7.17 -13.80 -0.83
CA ILE A 159 -7.09 -12.64 0.05
C ILE A 159 -7.16 -13.08 1.51
N ASP A 160 -8.14 -13.90 1.88
CA ASP A 160 -8.30 -14.44 3.24
C ASP A 160 -7.04 -15.18 3.72
N ALA A 161 -6.35 -15.87 2.82
CA ALA A 161 -5.09 -16.58 3.15
C ALA A 161 -3.93 -15.62 3.52
N THR A 162 -4.08 -14.33 3.31
CA THR A 162 -3.11 -13.31 3.73
C THR A 162 -3.53 -12.57 5.01
N ALA A 163 -4.73 -12.81 5.49
CA ALA A 163 -5.26 -12.26 6.74
C ALA A 163 -5.07 -13.25 7.90
N ALA A 164 -5.03 -12.75 9.13
CA ALA A 164 -5.02 -13.58 10.34
C ALA A 164 -6.42 -14.07 10.72
N ARG A 165 -7.46 -13.45 10.19
CA ARG A 165 -8.88 -13.77 10.41
C ARG A 165 -9.66 -13.50 9.13
N PRO A 166 -10.87 -14.11 8.95
CA PRO A 166 -11.71 -13.82 7.80
C PRO A 166 -12.02 -12.32 7.70
N VAL A 167 -11.93 -11.77 6.49
CA VAL A 167 -12.18 -10.36 6.21
C VAL A 167 -13.38 -10.20 5.27
N ASP A 168 -14.14 -9.12 5.47
CA ASP A 168 -15.14 -8.72 4.49
C ASP A 168 -14.46 -8.01 3.33
N VAL A 169 -14.31 -8.74 2.22
CA VAL A 169 -13.64 -8.22 1.02
C VAL A 169 -14.66 -7.49 0.16
N PRO A 170 -14.51 -6.17 -0.08
CA PRO A 170 -15.39 -5.40 -0.92
C PRO A 170 -15.54 -6.00 -2.34
N ALA A 171 -16.74 -5.87 -2.93
CA ALA A 171 -17.02 -6.47 -4.23
C ALA A 171 -16.23 -5.82 -5.36
N ASP A 172 -16.04 -4.51 -5.32
CA ASP A 172 -15.23 -3.73 -6.24
C ASP A 172 -13.75 -4.16 -6.18
N MET A 173 -13.22 -4.44 -4.99
CA MET A 173 -11.87 -4.99 -4.84
C MET A 173 -11.72 -6.34 -5.56
N ILE A 174 -12.73 -7.23 -5.49
CA ILE A 174 -12.68 -8.52 -6.20
C ILE A 174 -12.72 -8.31 -7.71
N GLU A 175 -13.54 -7.40 -8.20
CA GLU A 175 -13.61 -7.04 -9.63
C GLU A 175 -12.26 -6.52 -10.13
N ASP A 176 -11.66 -5.59 -9.40
CA ASP A 176 -10.35 -5.01 -9.70
C ASP A 176 -9.25 -6.07 -9.75
N VAL A 177 -9.17 -6.94 -8.72
CA VAL A 177 -8.18 -8.04 -8.66
C VAL A 177 -8.38 -9.02 -9.82
N ARG A 178 -9.63 -9.28 -10.22
CA ARG A 178 -9.92 -10.13 -11.38
C ARG A 178 -9.40 -9.51 -12.67
N GLY A 179 -9.52 -8.20 -12.83
CA GLY A 179 -9.07 -7.43 -13.99
C GLY A 179 -7.55 -7.46 -14.21
N ILE A 180 -6.76 -7.70 -13.16
CA ILE A 180 -5.31 -7.70 -13.27
C ILE A 180 -4.82 -8.83 -14.17
N SER A 181 -4.04 -8.49 -15.22
CA SER A 181 -3.47 -9.48 -16.12
C SER A 181 -2.35 -10.30 -15.46
N TYR A 182 -2.17 -11.54 -15.90
CA TYR A 182 -1.04 -12.36 -15.45
C TYR A 182 0.31 -11.68 -15.71
N ARG A 183 0.46 -11.04 -16.87
CA ARG A 183 1.68 -10.32 -17.25
C ARG A 183 1.96 -9.16 -16.27
N SER A 184 0.97 -8.30 -16.03
CA SER A 184 1.09 -7.18 -15.10
C SER A 184 1.49 -7.66 -13.71
N PHE A 185 0.74 -8.63 -13.17
CA PHE A 185 1.01 -9.17 -11.83
C PHE A 185 2.44 -9.73 -11.70
N ARG A 186 2.87 -10.56 -12.66
CA ARG A 186 4.22 -11.15 -12.64
C ARG A 186 5.32 -10.11 -12.78
N THR A 187 5.09 -9.08 -13.60
CA THR A 187 6.10 -8.04 -13.83
C THR A 187 6.21 -7.11 -12.61
N VAL A 188 5.09 -6.78 -11.95
CA VAL A 188 5.10 -6.08 -10.66
C VAL A 188 5.91 -6.85 -9.62
N LEU A 189 5.64 -8.16 -9.43
CA LEU A 189 6.39 -8.97 -8.47
C LEU A 189 7.90 -9.00 -8.76
N ARG A 190 8.30 -9.07 -10.03
CA ARG A 190 9.72 -9.00 -10.42
C ARG A 190 10.34 -7.65 -10.11
N GLY A 191 9.62 -6.54 -10.40
CA GLY A 191 10.07 -5.20 -10.08
C GLY A 191 10.29 -5.01 -8.57
N ASN A 192 9.34 -5.49 -7.76
CA ASN A 192 9.45 -5.44 -6.30
C ASN A 192 10.63 -6.27 -5.77
N THR A 193 10.83 -7.47 -6.32
CA THR A 193 11.98 -8.32 -5.95
C THR A 193 13.30 -7.64 -6.32
N ALA A 194 13.40 -7.04 -7.50
CA ALA A 194 14.60 -6.32 -7.94
C ALA A 194 14.90 -5.12 -7.04
N TYR A 195 13.88 -4.35 -6.65
CA TYR A 195 14.01 -3.19 -5.76
C TYR A 195 14.55 -3.59 -4.37
N LEU A 196 13.98 -4.66 -3.78
CA LEU A 196 14.46 -5.17 -2.49
C LEU A 196 15.83 -5.85 -2.57
N ALA A 197 16.17 -6.49 -3.71
CA ALA A 197 17.48 -7.11 -3.90
C ALA A 197 18.60 -6.08 -4.00
N GLU A 198 18.30 -4.87 -4.47
CA GLU A 198 19.27 -3.77 -4.54
C GLU A 198 19.59 -3.21 -3.15
N ARG A 199 18.54 -2.94 -2.34
CA ARG A 199 18.68 -2.41 -0.98
C ARG A 199 17.40 -2.62 -0.18
N GLY A 200 17.52 -2.94 1.11
CA GLY A 200 16.41 -3.05 2.03
C GLY A 200 15.69 -1.70 2.26
N VAL A 201 14.41 -1.76 2.64
CA VAL A 201 13.60 -0.54 2.88
C VAL A 201 14.14 0.27 4.07
N PRO A 202 14.51 -0.34 5.22
CA PRO A 202 15.06 0.42 6.34
C PRO A 202 16.34 1.21 5.97
N GLU A 203 17.24 0.61 5.18
CA GLU A 203 18.47 1.26 4.73
C GLU A 203 18.19 2.46 3.81
N ARG A 204 17.15 2.36 2.97
CA ARG A 204 16.71 3.45 2.09
C ARG A 204 16.13 4.60 2.92
N LEU A 205 15.26 4.27 3.87
CA LEU A 205 14.59 5.25 4.74
C LEU A 205 15.59 5.95 5.69
N ALA A 206 16.59 5.25 6.18
CA ALA A 206 17.62 5.83 7.08
C ALA A 206 18.40 6.97 6.41
N ALA A 207 18.43 7.01 5.08
CA ALA A 207 19.04 8.11 4.33
C ALA A 207 18.11 9.32 4.12
N LEU A 208 16.84 9.21 4.54
CA LEU A 208 15.82 10.24 4.34
C LEU A 208 15.52 10.96 5.67
N ALA A 209 15.35 12.27 5.60
CA ALA A 209 15.00 13.10 6.76
C ALA A 209 13.46 13.27 6.87
N VAL A 210 12.71 12.17 6.72
CA VAL A 210 11.24 12.17 6.81
C VAL A 210 10.79 11.31 7.99
N PRO A 211 9.77 11.72 8.76
CA PRO A 211 9.14 10.87 9.76
C PRO A 211 8.52 9.63 9.11
N VAL A 212 8.67 8.49 9.79
CA VAL A 212 8.17 7.21 9.28
C VAL A 212 7.29 6.53 10.34
N LEU A 213 6.07 6.18 9.96
CA LEU A 213 5.24 5.24 10.71
C LEU A 213 5.31 3.87 10.04
N VAL A 214 5.55 2.83 10.80
CA VAL A 214 5.46 1.44 10.34
C VAL A 214 4.33 0.75 11.10
N VAL A 215 3.32 0.28 10.40
CA VAL A 215 2.21 -0.50 10.96
C VAL A 215 2.35 -1.93 10.46
N PHE A 216 2.44 -2.90 11.37
CA PHE A 216 2.67 -4.29 11.02
C PHE A 216 1.73 -5.22 11.78
N GLY A 217 1.20 -6.24 11.11
CA GLY A 217 0.38 -7.26 11.78
C GLY A 217 1.25 -8.27 12.52
N ALA A 218 0.94 -8.54 13.80
CA ALA A 218 1.67 -9.51 14.62
C ALA A 218 1.57 -10.96 14.09
N SER A 219 0.58 -11.22 13.22
CA SER A 219 0.32 -12.53 12.62
C SER A 219 0.42 -12.49 11.09
N ASP A 220 1.27 -11.63 10.54
CA ASP A 220 1.44 -11.49 9.09
C ASP A 220 1.94 -12.83 8.48
N PRO A 221 1.15 -13.47 7.58
CA PRO A 221 1.54 -14.76 6.99
C PRO A 221 2.46 -14.60 5.77
N ARG A 222 2.78 -13.37 5.38
CA ARG A 222 3.60 -13.07 4.21
C ARG A 222 5.03 -12.68 4.57
N TRP A 223 5.19 -11.93 5.64
CA TRP A 223 6.47 -11.47 6.15
C TRP A 223 6.69 -12.01 7.56
N GLU A 224 7.91 -12.41 7.87
CA GLU A 224 8.26 -12.74 9.25
C GLU A 224 7.96 -11.54 10.16
N PRO A 225 6.99 -11.66 11.10
CA PRO A 225 6.54 -10.50 11.90
C PRO A 225 7.65 -9.83 12.68
N SER A 226 8.61 -10.60 13.20
CA SER A 226 9.78 -10.06 13.92
C SER A 226 10.67 -9.20 13.03
N SER A 227 10.60 -9.35 11.71
CA SER A 227 11.37 -8.52 10.78
C SER A 227 10.97 -7.05 10.79
N ALA A 228 9.78 -6.71 11.28
CA ALA A 228 9.32 -5.34 11.46
C ALA A 228 10.26 -4.52 12.37
N HIS A 229 10.90 -5.17 13.35
CA HIS A 229 11.87 -4.51 14.23
C HIS A 229 13.12 -3.98 13.51
N ARG A 230 13.38 -4.40 12.26
CA ARG A 230 14.44 -3.81 11.44
C ARG A 230 14.21 -2.33 11.15
N TYR A 231 12.96 -1.87 11.18
CA TYR A 231 12.62 -0.46 11.00
C TYR A 231 12.99 0.42 12.20
N GLU A 232 13.27 -0.14 13.38
CA GLU A 232 13.76 0.60 14.55
C GLU A 232 15.15 1.20 14.33
N SER A 233 15.88 0.73 13.33
CA SER A 233 17.15 1.33 12.89
C SER A 233 16.99 2.62 12.09
N VAL A 234 15.76 2.95 11.65
CA VAL A 234 15.47 4.15 10.87
C VAL A 234 15.27 5.33 11.81
N PRO A 235 16.05 6.43 11.67
CA PRO A 235 15.83 7.62 12.47
C PRO A 235 14.39 8.13 12.34
N HIS A 236 13.79 8.52 13.46
CA HIS A 236 12.40 9.02 13.51
C HIS A 236 11.33 8.03 13.02
N ALA A 237 11.64 6.73 13.01
CA ALA A 237 10.62 5.71 12.78
C ALA A 237 9.87 5.37 14.07
N ARG A 238 8.55 5.25 13.94
CA ARG A 238 7.66 4.69 14.95
C ARG A 238 7.11 3.38 14.43
N LEU A 239 7.28 2.31 15.21
CA LEU A 239 6.78 0.97 14.88
C LEU A 239 5.55 0.67 15.74
N GLU A 240 4.46 0.27 15.07
CA GLU A 240 3.21 -0.18 15.66
C GLU A 240 2.91 -1.61 15.22
N ILE A 241 2.86 -2.52 16.17
CA ILE A 241 2.51 -3.92 15.93
C ILE A 241 1.06 -4.16 16.35
N LEU A 242 0.21 -4.58 15.41
CA LEU A 242 -1.21 -4.83 15.65
C LEU A 242 -1.46 -6.29 16.05
N PRO A 243 -1.85 -6.57 17.30
CA PRO A 243 -2.12 -7.94 17.75
C PRO A 243 -3.29 -8.58 17.01
N GLY A 244 -3.14 -9.86 16.61
CA GLY A 244 -4.19 -10.60 15.92
C GLY A 244 -4.53 -10.11 14.51
N VAL A 245 -3.68 -9.29 13.91
CA VAL A 245 -3.79 -8.77 12.55
C VAL A 245 -2.74 -9.44 11.67
N GLY A 246 -3.10 -9.78 10.45
CA GLY A 246 -2.24 -10.36 9.43
C GLY A 246 -1.66 -9.32 8.48
N HIS A 247 -1.68 -9.64 7.18
CA HIS A 247 -1.08 -8.81 6.13
C HIS A 247 -1.96 -7.63 5.68
N LEU A 248 -3.23 -7.59 6.10
CA LEU A 248 -4.24 -6.67 5.60
C LEU A 248 -4.81 -5.73 6.69
N PRO A 249 -3.98 -4.94 7.42
CA PRO A 249 -4.48 -4.04 8.45
C PRO A 249 -5.66 -3.15 8.02
N PRO A 250 -5.74 -2.60 6.78
CA PRO A 250 -6.88 -1.80 6.35
C PRO A 250 -8.22 -2.57 6.29
N LEU A 251 -8.18 -3.90 6.14
CA LEU A 251 -9.36 -4.77 6.12
C LEU A 251 -9.59 -5.46 7.47
N GLU A 252 -8.52 -5.84 8.16
CA GLU A 252 -8.59 -6.61 9.40
C GLU A 252 -8.83 -5.74 10.65
N ALA A 253 -8.29 -4.52 10.64
CA ALA A 253 -8.37 -3.57 11.75
C ALA A 253 -8.51 -2.13 11.22
N PRO A 254 -9.60 -1.82 10.47
CA PRO A 254 -9.75 -0.53 9.79
C PRO A 254 -9.73 0.65 10.75
N GLU A 255 -10.40 0.57 11.89
CA GLU A 255 -10.46 1.65 12.89
C GLU A 255 -9.07 1.94 13.48
N ALA A 256 -8.35 0.89 13.90
CA ALA A 256 -7.00 1.04 14.43
C ALA A 256 -6.04 1.58 13.36
N THR A 257 -6.14 1.08 12.13
CA THR A 257 -5.32 1.56 11.01
C THR A 257 -5.61 3.03 10.71
N ALA A 258 -6.89 3.42 10.61
CA ALA A 258 -7.26 4.80 10.36
C ALA A 258 -6.81 5.74 11.50
N GLY A 259 -6.97 5.33 12.77
CA GLY A 259 -6.52 6.09 13.92
C GLY A 259 -5.01 6.36 13.90
N LEU A 260 -4.20 5.35 13.58
CA LEU A 260 -2.75 5.51 13.42
C LEU A 260 -2.38 6.47 12.28
N LEU A 261 -3.09 6.39 11.14
CA LEU A 261 -2.85 7.28 9.99
C LEU A 261 -3.30 8.72 10.25
N LEU A 262 -4.38 8.92 11.00
CA LEU A 262 -4.85 10.25 11.40
C LEU A 262 -3.92 10.92 12.41
N GLY A 263 -3.26 10.14 13.26
CA GLY A 263 -2.25 10.62 14.21
C GLY A 263 -0.97 11.18 13.55
N LEU A 264 -0.82 11.02 12.23
CA LEU A 264 0.29 11.59 11.47
C LEU A 264 -0.10 12.98 10.95
N ASP A 265 0.63 13.99 11.33
CA ASP A 265 0.59 15.26 10.62
C ASP A 265 1.74 15.36 9.61
N ALA A 266 1.60 16.27 8.65
CA ALA A 266 2.63 16.48 7.61
C ALA A 266 3.95 17.05 8.19
N ARG A 267 4.01 17.34 9.49
CA ARG A 267 5.17 17.84 10.21
C ARG A 267 5.78 16.82 11.15
N GLY A 268 5.24 15.61 11.19
CA GLY A 268 5.79 14.51 11.98
C GLY A 268 5.61 14.65 13.49
N VAL A 269 4.66 15.47 13.94
CA VAL A 269 4.33 15.60 15.36
C VAL A 269 3.14 14.71 15.66
N ASP A 270 3.31 13.76 16.58
CA ASP A 270 2.19 13.02 17.15
C ASP A 270 1.18 14.00 17.75
N VAL A 271 -0.01 14.08 17.19
CA VAL A 271 -1.16 14.67 17.88
C VAL A 271 -1.59 13.61 18.90
N PRO A 272 -1.52 13.86 20.22
CA PRO A 272 -2.00 12.90 21.18
C PRO A 272 -3.47 12.59 20.86
N ALA A 273 -3.80 11.30 20.77
CA ALA A 273 -5.18 10.88 20.62
C ALA A 273 -6.02 11.57 21.71
N ALA A 274 -7.07 12.28 21.31
CA ALA A 274 -8.00 12.88 22.28
C ALA A 274 -8.53 11.72 23.14
N GLY A 275 -8.14 11.72 24.41
CA GLY A 275 -8.66 10.76 25.37
C GLY A 275 -10.19 10.88 25.45
N PRO A 276 -10.90 9.80 25.80
CA PRO A 276 -12.34 9.88 25.97
C PRO A 276 -12.66 10.97 26.99
N GLU A 277 -13.44 11.96 26.57
CA GLU A 277 -14.04 12.92 27.49
C GLU A 277 -14.90 12.16 28.48
N THR A 278 -14.51 12.19 29.76
CA THR A 278 -15.23 11.61 30.91
C THR A 278 -16.51 12.37 31.21
#